data_d62b82461ea6d0c0485704b7913f54cc
#
_entry.id   d62b82461ea6d0c0485704b7913f54cc
#
_cell.length_a   1.000
_cell.length_b   1.000
_cell.length_c   1.000
_cell.angle_alpha   90.00
_cell.angle_beta   90.00
_cell.angle_gamma   90.00
#
_symmetry.space_group_name_H-M   'P 1'
#
loop_
_entity.id
_entity.type
_entity.pdbx_description
1 polymer ?
#
loop_
_entity_poly.entity_id
_entity_poly.type
_entity_poly.pdbx_seq_one_letter_code
_entity_poly.pdbx_strand_id
1 'polypeptide(L)'
;MEAPENAIKLEKYNASTLFLNEDEISLEESLKVAHEAIDIFLNNQFDEARDMVKPFADKSIYHAAIYGVTSLFEALMTFEKNDIEKASNVLSQSCDTINQFRKKTSIKEKIGRLIQNPDYNDYYTDMEVHAELVFAEVLLLKAILIICQDNSLTSLLKGSIIYLFGGRSLSIH
;
A
#
# COMPACT_ATOMS: atom_id res chain seq x y z
N MET A 1 -20.85 27.10 -15.65
CA MET A 1 -20.64 25.65 -15.66
C MET A 1 -19.31 25.45 -14.99
N GLU A 2 -19.32 25.31 -13.67
CA GLU A 2 -18.10 25.15 -12.86
C GLU A 2 -17.59 23.73 -13.04
N ALA A 3 -16.28 23.60 -13.29
CA ALA A 3 -15.63 22.30 -13.34
C ALA A 3 -15.81 21.59 -11.98
N PRO A 4 -16.02 20.29 -11.94
CA PRO A 4 -16.18 19.58 -10.68
C PRO A 4 -14.90 19.76 -9.82
N GLU A 5 -15.09 20.00 -8.53
CA GLU A 5 -14.04 20.27 -7.53
C GLU A 5 -12.90 19.23 -7.56
N ASN A 6 -13.21 18.00 -7.96
CA ASN A 6 -12.29 16.90 -8.15
C ASN A 6 -11.31 17.11 -9.32
N ALA A 7 -11.74 17.77 -10.39
CA ALA A 7 -10.85 18.08 -11.53
C ALA A 7 -9.80 19.12 -11.14
N ILE A 8 -10.15 20.07 -10.28
CA ILE A 8 -9.25 21.12 -9.77
C ILE A 8 -8.21 20.52 -8.82
N LYS A 9 -8.60 19.53 -8.00
CA LYS A 9 -7.65 18.80 -7.11
C LYS A 9 -6.67 17.95 -7.89
N LEU A 10 -7.12 17.21 -8.90
CA LEU A 10 -6.26 16.42 -9.80
C LEU A 10 -5.29 17.28 -10.60
N GLU A 11 -5.73 18.45 -11.11
CA GLU A 11 -4.85 19.41 -11.79
C GLU A 11 -3.81 19.99 -10.82
N LYS A 12 -4.17 20.29 -9.58
CA LYS A 12 -3.26 20.80 -8.55
C LYS A 12 -2.22 19.75 -8.15
N TYR A 13 -2.61 18.48 -8.08
CA TYR A 13 -1.70 17.37 -7.85
C TYR A 13 -0.72 17.18 -9.02
N ASN A 14 -1.25 17.17 -10.25
CA ASN A 14 -0.43 17.08 -11.47
C ASN A 14 0.51 18.29 -11.63
N ALA A 15 0.10 19.48 -11.22
CA ALA A 15 0.92 20.70 -11.30
C ALA A 15 2.06 20.71 -10.26
N SER A 16 1.86 20.15 -9.07
CA SER A 16 2.92 20.04 -8.05
C SER A 16 3.95 18.96 -8.36
N THR A 17 3.58 17.93 -9.13
CA THR A 17 4.49 16.87 -9.59
C THR A 17 5.27 17.21 -10.85
N LEU A 18 4.87 18.26 -11.57
CA LEU A 18 5.49 18.69 -12.85
C LEU A 18 6.89 19.31 -12.74
N PHE A 19 7.43 19.50 -11.52
CA PHE A 19 8.75 20.12 -11.30
C PHE A 19 9.85 19.15 -10.88
N LEU A 20 9.58 17.86 -10.88
CA LEU A 20 10.58 16.84 -10.60
C LEU A 20 11.07 16.21 -11.90
N ASN A 21 12.34 15.87 -11.94
CA ASN A 21 12.87 15.00 -13.01
C ASN A 21 11.95 13.78 -13.08
N GLU A 22 11.37 13.50 -14.25
CA GLU A 22 10.31 12.51 -14.48
C GLU A 22 10.65 11.08 -13.99
N ASP A 23 11.89 10.85 -13.53
CA ASP A 23 12.42 9.52 -13.23
C ASP A 23 12.59 9.21 -11.73
N GLU A 24 12.54 10.18 -10.80
CA GLU A 24 12.85 9.90 -9.39
C GLU A 24 11.97 10.72 -8.42
N ILE A 25 11.02 10.02 -7.75
CA ILE A 25 10.18 10.61 -6.70
C ILE A 25 10.93 10.55 -5.38
N SER A 26 11.11 11.71 -4.72
CA SER A 26 11.77 11.76 -3.42
C SER A 26 10.98 11.00 -2.34
N LEU A 27 11.68 10.51 -1.31
CA LEU A 27 11.05 9.83 -0.19
C LEU A 27 10.02 10.73 0.53
N GLU A 28 10.36 11.98 0.78
CA GLU A 28 9.49 12.94 1.45
C GLU A 28 8.20 13.20 0.67
N GLU A 29 8.31 13.34 -0.64
CA GLU A 29 7.16 13.56 -1.51
C GLU A 29 6.27 12.33 -1.60
N SER A 30 6.86 11.17 -1.73
CA SER A 30 6.18 9.88 -1.72
C SER A 30 5.40 9.66 -0.39
N LEU A 31 5.97 10.04 0.75
CA LEU A 31 5.31 10.03 2.06
C LEU A 31 4.13 11.00 2.12
N LYS A 32 4.29 12.21 1.59
CA LYS A 32 3.23 13.22 1.58
C LYS A 32 2.02 12.75 0.75
N VAL A 33 2.27 12.21 -0.44
CA VAL A 33 1.20 11.66 -1.29
C VAL A 33 0.54 10.46 -0.63
N ALA A 34 1.31 9.57 0.01
CA ALA A 34 0.76 8.44 0.74
C ALA A 34 -0.18 8.89 1.87
N HIS A 35 0.20 9.92 2.62
CA HIS A 35 -0.64 10.48 3.69
C HIS A 35 -1.96 11.03 3.13
N GLU A 36 -1.90 11.82 2.06
CA GLU A 36 -3.09 12.35 1.40
C GLU A 36 -3.99 11.25 0.84
N ALA A 37 -3.42 10.23 0.21
CA ALA A 37 -4.16 9.10 -0.32
C ALA A 37 -4.84 8.27 0.78
N ILE A 38 -4.20 8.13 1.95
CA ILE A 38 -4.80 7.48 3.13
C ILE A 38 -5.99 8.30 3.64
N ASP A 39 -5.87 9.62 3.72
CA ASP A 39 -6.95 10.49 4.17
C ASP A 39 -8.17 10.39 3.23
N ILE A 40 -7.94 10.41 1.91
CA ILE A 40 -8.99 10.21 0.89
C ILE A 40 -9.63 8.82 1.06
N PHE A 41 -8.84 7.79 1.23
CA PHE A 41 -9.30 6.42 1.44
C PHE A 41 -10.17 6.29 2.70
N LEU A 42 -9.75 6.87 3.83
CA LEU A 42 -10.50 6.87 5.09
C LEU A 42 -11.79 7.67 5.01
N ASN A 43 -11.88 8.63 4.09
CA ASN A 43 -13.11 9.35 3.75
C ASN A 43 -14.03 8.58 2.79
N ASN A 44 -13.79 7.29 2.58
CA ASN A 44 -14.59 6.41 1.74
C ASN A 44 -14.53 6.72 0.22
N GLN A 45 -13.48 7.41 -0.21
CA GLN A 45 -13.22 7.77 -1.60
C GLN A 45 -12.17 6.81 -2.21
N PHE A 46 -12.50 5.51 -2.27
CA PHE A 46 -11.55 4.44 -2.61
C PHE A 46 -10.99 4.55 -4.02
N ASP A 47 -11.82 4.88 -5.00
CA ASP A 47 -11.40 5.05 -6.39
C ASP A 47 -10.44 6.24 -6.54
N GLU A 48 -10.74 7.36 -5.88
CA GLU A 48 -9.92 8.57 -5.92
C GLU A 48 -8.54 8.32 -5.29
N ALA A 49 -8.48 7.66 -4.14
CA ALA A 49 -7.22 7.28 -3.48
C ALA A 49 -6.39 6.35 -4.38
N ARG A 50 -7.02 5.38 -5.03
CA ARG A 50 -6.36 4.45 -5.94
C ARG A 50 -5.82 5.16 -7.18
N ASP A 51 -6.61 6.01 -7.81
CA ASP A 51 -6.26 6.71 -9.03
C ASP A 51 -5.14 7.74 -8.80
N MET A 52 -5.02 8.29 -7.58
CA MET A 52 -3.93 9.16 -7.17
C MET A 52 -2.57 8.43 -7.14
N VAL A 53 -2.52 7.21 -6.62
CA VAL A 53 -1.25 6.49 -6.40
C VAL A 53 -0.85 5.59 -7.56
N LYS A 54 -1.80 5.08 -8.33
CA LYS A 54 -1.60 4.11 -9.40
C LYS A 54 -0.58 4.54 -10.47
N PRO A 55 -0.53 5.80 -10.95
CA PRO A 55 0.43 6.22 -11.98
C PRO A 55 1.90 6.11 -11.56
N PHE A 56 2.18 6.04 -10.26
CA PHE A 56 3.53 5.99 -9.69
C PHE A 56 3.80 4.72 -8.90
N ALA A 57 2.89 3.75 -8.95
CA ALA A 57 2.99 2.50 -8.20
C ALA A 57 4.15 1.59 -8.65
N ASP A 58 4.72 1.83 -9.83
CA ASP A 58 5.90 1.15 -10.36
C ASP A 58 7.22 1.89 -10.07
N LYS A 59 7.15 3.13 -9.55
CA LYS A 59 8.30 4.02 -9.38
C LYS A 59 8.59 4.40 -7.93
N SER A 60 7.66 4.17 -6.99
CA SER A 60 7.78 4.62 -5.61
C SER A 60 7.24 3.60 -4.62
N ILE A 61 7.97 3.41 -3.51
CA ILE A 61 7.63 2.42 -2.47
C ILE A 61 6.27 2.68 -1.84
N TYR A 62 5.94 3.94 -1.53
CA TYR A 62 4.68 4.29 -0.88
C TYR A 62 3.49 4.27 -1.82
N HIS A 63 3.68 4.71 -3.09
CA HIS A 63 2.63 4.58 -4.10
C HIS A 63 2.31 3.10 -4.36
N ALA A 64 3.33 2.24 -4.47
CA ALA A 64 3.16 0.80 -4.60
C ALA A 64 2.39 0.20 -3.42
N ALA A 65 2.75 0.58 -2.19
CA ALA A 65 2.11 0.07 -0.98
C ALA A 65 0.64 0.47 -0.89
N ILE A 66 0.31 1.76 -1.08
CA ILE A 66 -1.07 2.25 -1.01
C ILE A 66 -1.92 1.65 -2.14
N TYR A 67 -1.37 1.49 -3.34
CA TYR A 67 -2.07 0.80 -4.42
C TYR A 67 -2.38 -0.66 -4.06
N GLY A 68 -1.45 -1.35 -3.38
CA GLY A 68 -1.67 -2.68 -2.81
C GLY A 68 -2.76 -2.71 -1.75
N VAL A 69 -2.74 -1.76 -0.82
CA VAL A 69 -3.74 -1.61 0.26
C VAL A 69 -5.14 -1.39 -0.32
N THR A 70 -5.31 -0.44 -1.23
CA THR A 70 -6.62 -0.14 -1.84
C THR A 70 -7.19 -1.34 -2.59
N SER A 71 -6.35 -2.07 -3.33
CA SER A 71 -6.74 -3.28 -4.05
C SER A 71 -7.12 -4.42 -3.09
N LEU A 72 -6.39 -4.60 -1.97
CA LEU A 72 -6.74 -5.58 -0.95
C LEU A 72 -8.10 -5.25 -0.32
N PHE A 73 -8.34 -3.98 0.01
CA PHE A 73 -9.62 -3.58 0.61
C PHE A 73 -10.80 -3.83 -0.34
N GLU A 74 -10.66 -3.52 -1.62
CA GLU A 74 -11.66 -3.86 -2.65
C GLU A 74 -11.98 -5.36 -2.63
N ALA A 75 -10.94 -6.20 -2.63
CA ALA A 75 -11.10 -7.66 -2.56
C ALA A 75 -11.76 -8.14 -1.26
N LEU A 76 -11.44 -7.53 -0.11
CA LEU A 76 -12.05 -7.87 1.18
C LEU A 76 -13.50 -7.41 1.31
N MET A 77 -13.90 -6.36 0.61
CA MET A 77 -15.29 -5.87 0.62
C MET A 77 -16.20 -6.72 -0.27
N THR A 78 -15.70 -7.15 -1.42
CA THR A 78 -16.49 -7.95 -2.37
C THR A 78 -16.42 -9.45 -2.08
N PHE A 79 -15.26 -9.94 -1.63
CA PHE A 79 -14.90 -11.36 -1.57
C PHE A 79 -15.10 -12.09 -2.91
N GLU A 80 -15.10 -11.35 -4.01
CA GLU A 80 -15.17 -11.94 -5.32
C GLU A 80 -13.82 -12.50 -5.76
N LYS A 81 -13.85 -13.66 -6.41
CA LYS A 81 -12.64 -14.35 -6.85
C LYS A 81 -11.77 -13.45 -7.75
N ASN A 82 -12.40 -12.70 -8.64
CA ASN A 82 -11.70 -11.83 -9.58
C ASN A 82 -10.98 -10.68 -8.85
N ASP A 83 -11.61 -10.09 -7.83
CA ASP A 83 -11.02 -9.00 -7.05
C ASP A 83 -9.87 -9.52 -6.17
N ILE A 84 -10.03 -10.71 -5.59
CA ILE A 84 -8.96 -11.38 -4.84
C ILE A 84 -7.76 -11.68 -5.74
N GLU A 85 -7.97 -12.17 -6.95
CA GLU A 85 -6.91 -12.47 -7.92
C GLU A 85 -6.22 -11.18 -8.39
N LYS A 86 -6.99 -10.12 -8.66
CA LYS A 86 -6.48 -8.79 -8.98
C LYS A 86 -5.62 -8.21 -7.85
N ALA A 87 -6.11 -8.26 -6.61
CA ALA A 87 -5.36 -7.79 -5.44
C ALA A 87 -4.05 -8.58 -5.23
N SER A 88 -4.07 -9.90 -5.45
CA SER A 88 -2.88 -10.76 -5.38
C SER A 88 -1.81 -10.32 -6.40
N ASN A 89 -2.22 -10.01 -7.62
CA ASN A 89 -1.32 -9.53 -8.67
C ASN A 89 -0.75 -8.14 -8.33
N VAL A 90 -1.59 -7.21 -7.87
CA VAL A 90 -1.17 -5.86 -7.47
C VAL A 90 -0.19 -5.92 -6.31
N LEU A 91 -0.48 -6.69 -5.24
CA LEU A 91 0.43 -6.85 -4.10
C LEU A 91 1.76 -7.51 -4.51
N SER A 92 1.75 -8.40 -5.48
CA SER A 92 2.98 -8.99 -6.01
C SER A 92 3.82 -7.95 -6.75
N GLN A 93 3.21 -7.14 -7.61
CA GLN A 93 3.87 -6.03 -8.29
C GLN A 93 4.40 -5.00 -7.27
N SER A 94 3.63 -4.67 -6.24
CA SER A 94 4.09 -3.80 -5.16
C SER A 94 5.35 -4.34 -4.46
N CYS A 95 5.37 -5.65 -4.15
CA CYS A 95 6.58 -6.29 -3.61
C CYS A 95 7.77 -6.15 -4.56
N ASP A 96 7.57 -6.35 -5.86
CA ASP A 96 8.65 -6.29 -6.86
C ASP A 96 9.20 -4.86 -6.97
N THR A 97 8.32 -3.85 -7.00
CA THR A 97 8.73 -2.44 -6.99
C THR A 97 9.51 -2.09 -5.72
N ILE A 98 8.95 -2.38 -4.54
CA ILE A 98 9.59 -2.03 -3.26
C ILE A 98 10.93 -2.74 -3.11
N ASN A 99 11.04 -3.99 -3.58
CA ASN A 99 12.27 -4.78 -3.50
C ASN A 99 13.44 -4.17 -4.31
N GLN A 100 13.18 -3.30 -5.29
CA GLN A 100 14.22 -2.59 -6.03
C GLN A 100 14.96 -1.57 -5.16
N PHE A 101 14.26 -0.99 -4.18
CA PHE A 101 14.78 0.02 -3.24
C PHE A 101 15.43 -0.59 -2.00
N ARG A 102 15.24 -1.88 -1.77
CA ARG A 102 15.83 -2.58 -0.62
C ARG A 102 17.31 -2.83 -0.82
N LYS A 103 18.05 -2.79 0.26
CA LYS A 103 19.47 -3.08 0.24
C LYS A 103 19.76 -4.52 -0.17
N LYS A 104 20.50 -4.68 -1.25
CA LYS A 104 20.98 -6.00 -1.73
C LYS A 104 22.18 -6.47 -0.90
N THR A 105 21.91 -7.09 0.25
CA THR A 105 22.95 -7.62 1.14
C THR A 105 23.20 -9.10 0.90
N SER A 106 24.47 -9.48 0.81
CA SER A 106 24.89 -10.89 0.77
C SER A 106 24.54 -11.60 2.10
N ILE A 107 24.16 -12.88 2.03
CA ILE A 107 23.92 -13.72 3.22
C ILE A 107 25.13 -13.73 4.16
N LYS A 108 26.34 -13.67 3.64
CA LYS A 108 27.58 -13.60 4.41
C LYS A 108 27.67 -12.32 5.25
N GLU A 109 27.25 -11.19 4.71
CA GLU A 109 27.20 -9.91 5.44
C GLU A 109 26.11 -9.90 6.51
N LYS A 110 24.97 -10.53 6.29
CA LYS A 110 23.91 -10.67 7.29
C LYS A 110 24.37 -11.49 8.50
N ILE A 111 25.10 -12.58 8.28
CA ILE A 111 25.66 -13.42 9.35
C ILE A 111 26.81 -12.72 10.08
N GLY A 112 27.70 -12.04 9.35
CA GLY A 112 28.80 -11.28 9.94
C GLY A 112 28.33 -10.18 10.90
N ARG A 113 27.20 -9.57 10.66
CA ARG A 113 26.60 -8.51 11.48
C ARG A 113 25.94 -9.00 12.75
N LEU A 114 25.34 -10.18 12.74
CA LEU A 114 24.84 -10.82 13.96
C LEU A 114 25.96 -11.01 15.01
N ILE A 115 27.22 -11.04 14.55
CA ILE A 115 28.40 -11.27 15.40
C ILE A 115 29.07 -9.93 15.81
N GLN A 116 29.02 -8.89 14.97
CA GLN A 116 29.83 -7.65 15.15
C GLN A 116 29.07 -6.44 15.67
N ASN A 117 27.72 -6.49 15.76
CA ASN A 117 26.86 -5.40 16.27
C ASN A 117 27.29 -3.99 15.77
N PRO A 118 27.39 -3.74 14.43
CA PRO A 118 27.73 -2.42 13.91
C PRO A 118 26.58 -1.45 14.15
N ASP A 119 26.91 -0.17 14.32
CA ASP A 119 25.92 0.89 14.49
C ASP A 119 24.97 0.90 13.28
N TYR A 120 23.67 0.73 13.52
CA TYR A 120 22.66 0.51 12.49
C TYR A 120 22.53 1.72 11.54
N ASN A 121 22.78 2.93 12.07
CA ASN A 121 22.62 4.19 11.34
C ASN A 121 23.65 4.41 10.23
N ASP A 122 24.86 3.84 10.33
CA ASP A 122 25.91 4.02 9.32
C ASP A 122 25.75 3.11 8.10
N TYR A 123 24.73 2.25 8.13
CA TYR A 123 24.66 1.13 7.17
C TYR A 123 23.52 1.23 6.16
N TYR A 124 22.42 1.83 6.52
CA TYR A 124 21.25 1.98 5.66
C TYR A 124 20.99 3.44 5.33
N THR A 125 20.61 3.72 4.08
CA THR A 125 20.01 5.00 3.74
C THR A 125 18.56 5.04 4.24
N ASP A 126 17.99 6.23 4.43
CA ASP A 126 16.60 6.40 4.83
C ASP A 126 15.64 5.65 3.89
N MET A 127 15.88 5.75 2.57
CA MET A 127 15.09 5.05 1.56
C MET A 127 15.14 3.52 1.75
N GLU A 128 16.31 2.94 2.04
CA GLU A 128 16.47 1.50 2.28
C GLU A 128 15.76 1.04 3.55
N VAL A 129 15.81 1.84 4.63
CA VAL A 129 15.07 1.55 5.88
C VAL A 129 13.57 1.54 5.63
N HIS A 130 13.06 2.58 4.94
CA HIS A 130 11.65 2.66 4.60
C HIS A 130 11.23 1.51 3.67
N ALA A 131 12.07 1.15 2.70
CA ALA A 131 11.79 0.03 1.80
C ALA A 131 11.72 -1.32 2.54
N GLU A 132 12.57 -1.56 3.54
CA GLU A 132 12.50 -2.79 4.37
C GLU A 132 11.19 -2.84 5.18
N LEU A 133 10.79 -1.73 5.80
CA LEU A 133 9.55 -1.63 6.56
C LEU A 133 8.32 -1.86 5.66
N VAL A 134 8.21 -1.10 4.58
CA VAL A 134 7.07 -1.15 3.65
C VAL A 134 6.99 -2.51 2.95
N PHE A 135 8.13 -3.14 2.66
CA PHE A 135 8.16 -4.50 2.12
C PHE A 135 7.55 -5.51 3.10
N ALA A 136 7.90 -5.41 4.39
CA ALA A 136 7.32 -6.28 5.43
C ALA A 136 5.81 -6.07 5.57
N GLU A 137 5.33 -4.82 5.49
CA GLU A 137 3.91 -4.49 5.49
C GLU A 137 3.17 -5.13 4.30
N VAL A 138 3.68 -4.99 3.08
CA VAL A 138 3.05 -5.58 1.89
C VAL A 138 3.08 -7.11 1.92
N LEU A 139 4.13 -7.73 2.48
CA LEU A 139 4.14 -9.18 2.71
C LEU A 139 3.05 -9.61 3.69
N LEU A 140 2.81 -8.84 4.75
CA LEU A 140 1.72 -9.10 5.69
C LEU A 140 0.36 -9.00 4.99
N LEU A 141 0.14 -7.98 4.14
CA LEU A 141 -1.09 -7.85 3.35
C LEU A 141 -1.29 -9.04 2.41
N LYS A 142 -0.22 -9.53 1.76
CA LYS A 142 -0.27 -10.76 0.95
C LYS A 142 -0.66 -11.97 1.79
N ALA A 143 -0.12 -12.12 2.99
CA ALA A 143 -0.47 -13.22 3.90
C ALA A 143 -1.95 -13.16 4.29
N ILE A 144 -2.50 -11.98 4.58
CA ILE A 144 -3.93 -11.78 4.84
C ILE A 144 -4.76 -12.23 3.64
N LEU A 145 -4.37 -11.82 2.43
CA LEU A 145 -5.08 -12.19 1.21
C LEU A 145 -5.07 -13.71 0.97
N ILE A 146 -3.95 -14.39 1.21
CA ILE A 146 -3.84 -15.86 1.11
C ILE A 146 -4.81 -16.54 2.09
N ILE A 147 -4.91 -16.05 3.32
CA ILE A 147 -5.87 -16.53 4.30
C ILE A 147 -7.30 -16.34 3.79
N CYS A 148 -7.60 -15.22 3.12
CA CYS A 148 -8.91 -14.94 2.56
C CYS A 148 -9.26 -15.82 1.35
N GLN A 149 -8.27 -16.40 0.68
CA GLN A 149 -8.49 -17.35 -0.42
C GLN A 149 -8.93 -18.74 0.05
N ASP A 150 -8.68 -19.10 1.30
CA ASP A 150 -9.14 -20.35 1.87
C ASP A 150 -10.65 -20.28 2.14
N ASN A 151 -11.44 -21.12 1.45
CA ASN A 151 -12.90 -21.12 1.54
C ASN A 151 -13.42 -21.39 2.96
N SER A 152 -12.69 -22.14 3.76
CA SER A 152 -13.07 -22.45 5.16
C SER A 152 -12.86 -21.25 6.07
N LEU A 153 -11.75 -20.52 5.91
CA LEU A 153 -11.45 -19.31 6.67
C LEU A 153 -12.24 -18.09 6.18
N THR A 154 -12.52 -18.01 4.88
CA THR A 154 -13.35 -16.95 4.29
C THR A 154 -14.74 -16.91 4.91
N SER A 155 -15.35 -18.06 5.18
CA SER A 155 -16.67 -18.16 5.82
C SER A 155 -16.66 -17.62 7.26
N LEU A 156 -15.58 -17.86 8.01
CA LEU A 156 -15.39 -17.31 9.36
C LEU A 156 -15.16 -15.79 9.33
N LEU A 157 -14.37 -15.29 8.40
CA LEU A 157 -14.10 -13.85 8.23
C LEU A 157 -15.37 -13.10 7.82
N LYS A 158 -16.13 -13.60 6.84
CA LYS A 158 -17.43 -13.03 6.45
C LYS A 158 -18.39 -12.95 7.64
N GLY A 159 -18.51 -14.03 8.41
CA GLY A 159 -19.33 -14.05 9.62
C GLY A 159 -18.89 -13.01 10.65
N SER A 160 -17.58 -12.87 10.87
CA SER A 160 -17.03 -11.89 11.82
C SER A 160 -17.24 -10.46 11.38
N ILE A 161 -17.07 -10.16 10.09
CA ILE A 161 -17.29 -8.83 9.52
C ILE A 161 -18.76 -8.44 9.61
N ILE A 162 -19.67 -9.37 9.24
CA ILE A 162 -21.12 -9.14 9.36
C ILE A 162 -21.51 -8.89 10.82
N TYR A 163 -20.93 -9.65 11.77
CA TYR A 163 -21.19 -9.46 13.19
C TYR A 163 -20.70 -8.09 13.70
N LEU A 164 -19.51 -7.67 13.30
CA LEU A 164 -18.91 -6.38 13.72
C LEU A 164 -19.66 -5.18 13.13
N PHE A 165 -20.09 -5.25 11.89
CA PHE A 165 -20.78 -4.15 11.21
C PHE A 165 -22.30 -4.22 11.30
N GLY A 166 -22.88 -5.43 11.31
CA GLY A 166 -24.32 -5.65 11.47
C GLY A 166 -24.82 -5.43 12.89
N GLY A 167 -24.01 -5.68 13.91
CA GLY A 167 -24.36 -5.48 15.31
C GLY A 167 -24.55 -4.01 15.73
N ARG A 168 -24.05 -3.06 14.96
CA ARG A 168 -24.25 -1.62 15.21
C ARG A 168 -25.59 -1.09 14.71
N SER A 169 -26.30 -1.81 13.86
CA SER A 169 -27.59 -1.38 13.31
C SER A 169 -28.79 -1.75 14.21
N LEU A 170 -28.59 -2.52 15.26
CA LEU A 170 -29.67 -3.00 16.14
C LEU A 170 -29.78 -2.29 17.50
N SER A 171 -29.04 -1.22 17.73
CA SER A 171 -29.08 -0.47 19.01
C SER A 171 -29.60 0.96 18.88
N ILE A 172 -30.55 1.21 17.98
CA ILE A 172 -31.33 2.44 17.94
C ILE A 172 -32.82 2.06 17.93
N HIS A 173 -33.33 1.76 19.12
CA HIS A 173 -34.71 1.95 19.52
C HIS A 173 -34.77 2.24 21.03
#